data_05c794ef78754ea7996a829783d48cfe
#
_entry.id   05c794ef78754ea7996a829783d48cfe
#
_cell.length_a   1.000
_cell.length_b   1.000
_cell.length_c   1.000
_cell.angle_alpha   90.00
_cell.angle_beta   90.00
_cell.angle_gamma   90.00
#
_symmetry.space_group_name_H-M   'P 1'
#
loop_
_entity.id
_entity.type
_entity.pdbx_description
1 polymer ?
#
loop_
_entity_poly.entity_id
_entity_poly.type
_entity_poly.pdbx_seq_one_letter_code
_entity_poly.pdbx_strand_id
1 'polypeptide(L)'
;MCGRVVQSSGPLRYAIVDGLDVRDSRVHNYPPRWNAAPSQDLLVIRRNHKTGQLSLDPLRWGLIPYWCKDPIGGRKPINAKAETVASLPTFREAYRKRRCIIPVDAFFEWKAIKGRAKQPYAIAMKDGSPFGIAAIWENWKDPRNGEWVRTFAIITTEANELVAEIHDRMPAILARSAYVSWISEGPDPHDLLRPYPSEELRIWPISARVNKPENDDSSILEPINIELAM
;
A
#
# COMPACT_ATOMS: atom_id res chain seq x y z
N MET A 1 -4.11 4.82 -10.18
CA MET A 1 -3.26 5.01 -8.96
C MET A 1 -3.82 4.13 -7.85
N CYS A 2 -2.97 3.32 -7.20
CA CYS A 2 -3.38 2.39 -6.17
C CYS A 2 -4.14 3.09 -5.03
N GLY A 3 -5.42 2.83 -4.92
CA GLY A 3 -6.31 3.44 -3.92
C GLY A 3 -7.16 2.40 -3.17
N ARG A 4 -6.88 1.11 -3.38
CA ARG A 4 -7.59 0.02 -2.73
C ARG A 4 -6.73 -1.23 -2.64
N VAL A 5 -6.67 -1.88 -1.49
CA VAL A 5 -5.86 -3.09 -1.27
C VAL A 5 -6.61 -4.13 -0.43
N VAL A 6 -6.10 -5.35 -0.45
CA VAL A 6 -6.53 -6.46 0.40
C VAL A 6 -5.46 -6.74 1.44
N GLN A 7 -5.86 -6.81 2.70
CA GLN A 7 -5.03 -7.20 3.84
C GLN A 7 -5.81 -8.22 4.70
N SER A 8 -5.95 -9.44 4.19
CA SER A 8 -6.82 -10.47 4.78
C SER A 8 -6.07 -11.66 5.38
N SER A 9 -4.81 -11.85 5.05
CA SER A 9 -4.01 -13.02 5.50
C SER A 9 -3.63 -13.01 6.98
N GLY A 10 -3.69 -11.85 7.62
CA GLY A 10 -3.40 -11.69 9.05
C GLY A 10 -1.92 -11.50 9.38
N PRO A 11 -1.63 -11.05 10.63
CA PRO A 11 -0.28 -10.61 11.02
C PRO A 11 0.82 -11.66 10.86
N LEU A 12 0.56 -12.93 11.15
CA LEU A 12 1.55 -13.99 11.03
C LEU A 12 2.03 -14.23 9.60
N ARG A 13 1.12 -14.16 8.61
CA ARG A 13 1.49 -14.27 7.20
C ARG A 13 2.20 -13.03 6.68
N TYR A 14 2.00 -11.89 7.32
CA TYR A 14 2.67 -10.64 6.98
C TYR A 14 4.06 -10.48 7.62
N ALA A 15 4.53 -11.45 8.39
CA ALA A 15 5.92 -11.53 8.83
C ALA A 15 6.85 -11.92 7.65
N ILE A 16 6.80 -11.13 6.58
CA ILE A 16 7.53 -11.37 5.33
C ILE A 16 8.95 -10.81 5.32
N VAL A 17 9.32 -10.07 6.37
CA VAL A 17 10.64 -9.47 6.54
C VAL A 17 11.35 -10.16 7.68
N ASP A 18 12.58 -10.61 7.46
CA ASP A 18 13.41 -11.24 8.48
C ASP A 18 13.64 -10.29 9.68
N GLY A 19 13.59 -10.85 10.88
CA GLY A 19 13.71 -10.09 12.13
C GLY A 19 12.46 -9.32 12.54
N LEU A 20 11.33 -9.51 11.86
CA LEU A 20 10.02 -8.98 12.29
C LEU A 20 9.45 -9.85 13.41
N ASP A 21 9.29 -9.27 14.60
CA ASP A 21 8.59 -9.92 15.69
C ASP A 21 7.10 -9.52 15.68
N VAL A 22 6.25 -10.47 15.29
CA VAL A 22 4.78 -10.29 15.24
C VAL A 22 4.07 -10.70 16.53
N ARG A 23 4.81 -11.10 17.57
CA ARG A 23 4.24 -11.48 18.87
C ARG A 23 3.77 -10.28 19.70
N ASP A 24 3.90 -9.06 19.17
CA ASP A 24 3.30 -7.88 19.77
C ASP A 24 1.78 -8.03 19.82
N SER A 25 1.23 -8.01 21.03
CA SER A 25 -0.20 -8.22 21.30
C SER A 25 -1.13 -7.23 20.59
N ARG A 26 -0.62 -6.06 20.18
CA ARG A 26 -1.40 -5.01 19.53
C ARG A 26 -1.92 -5.38 18.15
N VAL A 27 -1.32 -6.37 17.50
CA VAL A 27 -1.69 -6.75 16.11
C VAL A 27 -2.29 -8.14 16.00
N HIS A 28 -2.32 -8.95 17.08
CA HIS A 28 -2.79 -10.34 17.03
C HIS A 28 -4.23 -10.49 16.55
N ASN A 29 -5.10 -9.55 16.90
CA ASN A 29 -6.52 -9.57 16.58
C ASN A 29 -6.87 -8.55 15.49
N TYR A 30 -5.93 -8.18 14.62
CA TYR A 30 -6.20 -7.26 13.53
C TYR A 30 -7.18 -7.92 12.53
N PRO A 31 -8.36 -7.33 12.29
CA PRO A 31 -9.37 -7.94 11.44
C PRO A 31 -8.92 -7.99 9.98
N PRO A 32 -9.31 -9.02 9.23
CA PRO A 32 -9.06 -9.07 7.80
C PRO A 32 -9.76 -7.89 7.10
N ARG A 33 -9.07 -7.32 6.13
CA ARG A 33 -9.57 -6.22 5.29
C ARG A 33 -9.54 -6.68 3.83
N TRP A 34 -10.71 -6.90 3.28
CA TRP A 34 -10.86 -7.35 1.89
C TRP A 34 -10.97 -6.20 0.91
N ASN A 35 -11.30 -5.01 1.41
CA ASN A 35 -11.54 -3.81 0.60
C ASN A 35 -11.02 -2.55 1.29
N ALA A 36 -9.79 -2.58 1.76
CA ALA A 36 -9.18 -1.46 2.49
C ALA A 36 -9.00 -0.22 1.59
N ALA A 37 -9.46 0.91 2.10
CA ALA A 37 -9.50 2.21 1.40
C ALA A 37 -8.71 3.29 2.13
N PRO A 38 -8.38 4.39 1.47
CA PRO A 38 -7.78 5.56 2.12
C PRO A 38 -8.56 6.03 3.34
N SER A 39 -7.85 6.64 4.29
CA SER A 39 -8.31 7.08 5.61
C SER A 39 -8.58 5.96 6.62
N GLN A 40 -8.42 4.71 6.23
CA GLN A 40 -8.46 3.55 7.14
C GLN A 40 -7.05 3.21 7.64
N ASP A 41 -6.99 2.50 8.77
CA ASP A 41 -5.74 1.99 9.32
C ASP A 41 -5.41 0.64 8.68
N LEU A 42 -4.15 0.45 8.28
CA LEU A 42 -3.62 -0.78 7.71
C LEU A 42 -2.33 -1.20 8.44
N LEU A 43 -2.05 -2.49 8.43
CA LEU A 43 -0.80 -3.01 8.97
C LEU A 43 0.38 -2.57 8.10
N VAL A 44 1.39 -2.01 8.74
CA VAL A 44 2.60 -1.47 8.11
C VAL A 44 3.82 -2.03 8.81
N ILE A 45 4.75 -2.60 8.05
CA ILE A 45 6.06 -3.01 8.53
C ILE A 45 6.97 -1.79 8.47
N ARG A 46 7.50 -1.38 9.60
CA ARG A 46 8.40 -0.23 9.71
C ARG A 46 9.54 -0.50 10.68
N ARG A 47 10.63 0.23 10.51
CA ARG A 47 11.71 0.28 11.49
C ARG A 47 11.44 1.36 12.53
N ASN A 48 11.61 1.00 13.79
CA ASN A 48 11.66 1.98 14.86
C ASN A 48 13.05 2.62 14.86
N HIS A 49 13.14 3.90 14.50
CA HIS A 49 14.42 4.62 14.38
C HIS A 49 15.19 4.77 15.71
N LYS A 50 14.52 4.58 16.86
CA LYS A 50 15.18 4.65 18.19
C LYS A 50 15.81 3.32 18.60
N THR A 51 15.16 2.21 18.27
CA THR A 51 15.61 0.87 18.71
C THR A 51 16.21 0.05 17.57
N GLY A 52 16.02 0.47 16.31
CA GLY A 52 16.39 -0.30 15.12
C GLY A 52 15.53 -1.54 14.87
N GLN A 53 14.59 -1.85 15.76
CA GLN A 53 13.72 -3.02 15.64
C GLN A 53 12.64 -2.82 14.58
N LEU A 54 12.28 -3.91 13.92
CA LEU A 54 11.13 -3.94 13.03
C LEU A 54 9.85 -4.16 13.82
N SER A 55 8.78 -3.50 13.41
CA SER A 55 7.46 -3.63 14.00
C SER A 55 6.39 -3.69 12.92
N LEU A 56 5.30 -4.39 13.22
CA LEU A 56 4.07 -4.40 12.43
C LEU A 56 3.03 -3.58 13.20
N ASP A 57 2.73 -2.38 12.70
CA ASP A 57 1.87 -1.42 13.38
C ASP A 57 0.71 -0.98 12.48
N PRO A 58 -0.48 -0.71 13.01
CA PRO A 58 -1.54 -0.05 12.26
C PRO A 58 -1.21 1.44 12.03
N LEU A 59 -1.21 1.88 10.78
CA LEU A 59 -1.03 3.27 10.38
C LEU A 59 -2.16 3.70 9.44
N ARG A 60 -2.54 4.96 9.50
CA ARG A 60 -3.60 5.54 8.67
C ARG A 60 -3.11 5.81 7.24
N TRP A 61 -3.86 5.34 6.26
CA TRP A 61 -3.58 5.60 4.85
C TRP A 61 -4.00 7.01 4.42
N GLY A 62 -3.03 7.82 4.04
CA GLY A 62 -3.16 9.23 3.69
C GLY A 62 -2.16 10.05 4.50
N LEU A 63 -0.97 10.27 3.93
CA LEU A 63 0.18 10.86 4.61
C LEU A 63 -0.09 12.32 5.00
N ILE A 64 0.20 12.64 6.25
CA ILE A 64 0.21 14.01 6.76
C ILE A 64 1.67 14.37 7.04
N PRO A 65 2.26 15.32 6.29
CA PRO A 65 3.64 15.74 6.54
C PRO A 65 3.81 16.26 7.98
N TYR A 66 4.93 15.98 8.62
CA TYR A 66 5.18 16.35 10.02
C TYR A 66 5.04 17.85 10.30
N TRP A 67 5.27 18.68 9.29
CA TRP A 67 5.19 20.16 9.37
C TRP A 67 3.79 20.71 9.08
N CYS A 68 2.79 19.87 8.75
CA CYS A 68 1.43 20.28 8.44
C CYS A 68 0.76 20.91 9.67
N LYS A 69 0.28 22.14 9.54
CA LYS A 69 -0.42 22.86 10.63
C LYS A 69 -1.91 22.58 10.66
N ASP A 70 -2.52 22.40 9.49
CA ASP A 70 -3.96 22.11 9.35
C ASP A 70 -4.19 20.95 8.36
N PRO A 71 -4.44 19.72 8.87
CA PRO A 71 -4.71 18.58 8.04
C PRO A 71 -6.15 18.54 7.50
N ILE A 72 -7.04 19.42 7.96
CA ILE A 72 -8.47 19.38 7.57
C ILE A 72 -8.63 19.98 6.18
N GLY A 73 -7.95 21.11 5.89
CA GLY A 73 -7.99 21.78 4.58
C GLY A 73 -7.00 21.23 3.55
N GLY A 74 -6.07 20.35 3.95
CA GLY A 74 -4.98 19.84 3.10
C GLY A 74 -5.27 18.49 2.45
N ARG A 75 -4.72 18.30 1.23
CA ARG A 75 -4.70 16.96 0.60
C ARG A 75 -3.83 16.02 1.45
N LYS A 76 -4.37 14.88 1.81
CA LYS A 76 -3.64 13.76 2.41
C LYS A 76 -3.26 12.80 1.28
N PRO A 77 -2.07 12.92 0.68
CA PRO A 77 -1.69 12.08 -0.44
C PRO A 77 -1.65 10.61 -0.01
N ILE A 78 -2.37 9.79 -0.74
CA ILE A 78 -2.39 8.34 -0.55
C ILE A 78 -1.26 7.65 -1.33
N ASN A 79 -0.74 8.33 -2.35
CA ASN A 79 0.35 7.85 -3.19
C ASN A 79 1.44 8.90 -3.35
N ALA A 80 2.69 8.44 -3.46
CA ALA A 80 3.86 9.21 -3.86
C ALA A 80 4.44 8.58 -5.13
N LYS A 81 4.77 9.39 -6.15
CA LYS A 81 5.41 8.88 -7.37
C LYS A 81 6.89 8.59 -7.11
N ALA A 82 7.40 7.44 -7.55
CA ALA A 82 8.80 7.07 -7.44
C ALA A 82 9.74 8.15 -7.98
N GLU A 83 9.38 8.76 -9.11
CA GLU A 83 10.18 9.75 -9.83
C GLU A 83 10.39 11.05 -9.03
N THR A 84 9.51 11.33 -8.06
CA THR A 84 9.54 12.60 -7.32
C THR A 84 9.56 12.44 -5.80
N VAL A 85 9.47 11.21 -5.29
CA VAL A 85 9.39 10.95 -3.85
C VAL A 85 10.58 11.48 -3.07
N ALA A 86 11.78 11.44 -3.66
CA ALA A 86 13.01 11.92 -3.04
C ALA A 86 13.15 13.46 -3.04
N SER A 87 12.44 14.17 -3.91
CA SER A 87 12.59 15.61 -4.11
C SER A 87 11.46 16.46 -3.54
N LEU A 88 10.21 15.98 -3.63
CA LEU A 88 9.05 16.76 -3.19
C LEU A 88 9.04 17.01 -1.68
N PRO A 89 8.82 18.26 -1.23
CA PRO A 89 8.82 18.64 0.20
C PRO A 89 7.88 17.78 1.04
N THR A 90 6.75 17.33 0.48
CA THR A 90 5.76 16.48 1.14
C THR A 90 6.31 15.11 1.51
N PHE A 91 7.26 14.56 0.73
CA PHE A 91 7.68 13.16 0.83
C PHE A 91 9.17 12.96 1.17
N ARG A 92 10.04 13.90 0.79
CA ARG A 92 11.50 13.71 0.83
C ARG A 92 12.04 13.31 2.21
N GLU A 93 11.49 13.88 3.30
CA GLU A 93 11.96 13.53 4.64
C GLU A 93 11.47 12.15 5.09
N ALA A 94 10.23 11.81 4.74
CA ALA A 94 9.68 10.47 4.98
C ALA A 94 10.44 9.42 4.16
N TYR A 95 10.72 9.71 2.89
CA TYR A 95 11.50 8.84 2.02
C TYR A 95 12.90 8.59 2.55
N ARG A 96 13.58 9.63 3.02
CA ARG A 96 14.95 9.51 3.55
C ARG A 96 15.02 8.73 4.85
N LYS A 97 14.04 8.91 5.76
CA LYS A 97 14.15 8.44 7.16
C LYS A 97 13.08 7.42 7.58
N ARG A 98 12.00 7.31 6.85
CA ARG A 98 10.80 6.58 7.29
C ARG A 98 10.19 5.75 6.16
N ARG A 99 11.05 4.97 5.51
CA ARG A 99 10.59 3.96 4.57
C ARG A 99 9.89 2.83 5.34
N CYS A 100 8.86 2.26 4.73
CA CYS A 100 8.10 1.15 5.30
C CYS A 100 7.57 0.24 4.19
N ILE A 101 7.01 -0.89 4.56
CA ILE A 101 6.42 -1.87 3.65
C ILE A 101 4.96 -2.06 4.04
N ILE A 102 4.07 -2.03 3.07
CA ILE A 102 2.68 -2.41 3.25
C ILE A 102 2.52 -3.84 2.75
N PRO A 103 2.36 -4.82 3.66
CA PRO A 103 2.09 -6.19 3.25
C PRO A 103 0.64 -6.29 2.78
N VAL A 104 0.41 -6.89 1.62
CA VAL A 104 -0.94 -7.05 1.04
C VAL A 104 -1.07 -8.41 0.37
N ASP A 105 -2.32 -8.85 0.16
CA ASP A 105 -2.66 -10.05 -0.59
C ASP A 105 -3.02 -9.73 -2.04
N ALA A 106 -3.57 -8.52 -2.28
CA ALA A 106 -3.93 -8.01 -3.60
C ALA A 106 -4.08 -6.49 -3.58
N PHE A 107 -4.13 -5.88 -4.75
CA PHE A 107 -4.59 -4.50 -4.93
C PHE A 107 -5.60 -4.41 -6.07
N PHE A 108 -6.34 -3.30 -6.13
CA PHE A 108 -7.36 -3.09 -7.15
C PHE A 108 -7.03 -1.88 -8.02
N GLU A 109 -7.34 -2.02 -9.31
CA GLU A 109 -7.31 -0.93 -10.28
C GLU A 109 -8.53 -0.97 -11.19
N TRP A 110 -8.83 0.16 -11.83
CA TRP A 110 -10.05 0.37 -12.60
C TRP A 110 -9.74 0.71 -14.05
N LYS A 111 -10.12 -0.19 -14.97
CA LYS A 111 -10.05 0.06 -16.41
C LYS A 111 -11.15 1.03 -16.85
N ALA A 112 -10.75 2.10 -17.51
CA ALA A 112 -11.71 3.01 -18.14
C ALA A 112 -12.35 2.34 -19.35
N ILE A 113 -13.68 2.35 -19.42
CA ILE A 113 -14.45 1.85 -20.57
C ILE A 113 -15.18 3.04 -21.18
N LYS A 114 -14.99 3.27 -22.49
CA LYS A 114 -15.60 4.39 -23.20
C LYS A 114 -17.14 4.34 -23.07
N GLY A 115 -17.72 5.41 -22.55
CA GLY A 115 -19.20 5.53 -22.40
C GLY A 115 -19.80 4.69 -21.27
N ARG A 116 -19.01 4.04 -20.40
CA ARG A 116 -19.49 3.19 -19.30
C ARG A 116 -18.77 3.48 -17.99
N ALA A 117 -19.29 2.92 -16.90
CA ALA A 117 -18.60 2.90 -15.62
C ALA A 117 -17.27 2.10 -15.74
N LYS A 118 -16.27 2.49 -14.98
CA LYS A 118 -14.97 1.78 -14.94
C LYS A 118 -15.16 0.35 -14.44
N GLN A 119 -14.49 -0.60 -15.11
CA GLN A 119 -14.43 -1.99 -14.69
C GLN A 119 -13.30 -2.21 -13.69
N PRO A 120 -13.56 -2.66 -12.45
CA PRO A 120 -12.53 -2.98 -11.49
C PRO A 120 -11.89 -4.35 -11.77
N TYR A 121 -10.61 -4.43 -11.46
CA TYR A 121 -9.79 -5.64 -11.53
C TYR A 121 -9.03 -5.83 -10.23
N ALA A 122 -8.85 -7.09 -9.84
CA ALA A 122 -7.95 -7.48 -8.78
C ALA A 122 -6.61 -7.93 -9.39
N ILE A 123 -5.52 -7.56 -8.74
CA ILE A 123 -4.15 -7.92 -9.09
C ILE A 123 -3.49 -8.55 -7.86
N ALA A 124 -2.90 -9.75 -8.02
CA ALA A 124 -2.23 -10.48 -6.95
C ALA A 124 -1.04 -11.29 -7.48
N MET A 125 -0.23 -11.85 -6.59
CA MET A 125 0.78 -12.85 -6.98
C MET A 125 0.14 -14.10 -7.57
N LYS A 126 0.76 -14.72 -8.59
CA LYS A 126 0.28 -15.96 -9.19
C LYS A 126 0.20 -17.10 -8.19
N ASP A 127 1.17 -17.19 -7.30
CA ASP A 127 1.26 -18.21 -6.27
C ASP A 127 0.33 -17.97 -5.06
N GLY A 128 -0.40 -16.83 -5.04
CA GLY A 128 -1.29 -16.46 -3.94
C GLY A 128 -0.56 -16.04 -2.67
N SER A 129 0.75 -15.82 -2.72
CA SER A 129 1.51 -15.33 -1.57
C SER A 129 1.26 -13.84 -1.32
N PRO A 130 1.31 -13.37 -0.05
CA PRO A 130 1.34 -11.95 0.23
C PRO A 130 2.65 -11.33 -0.27
N PHE A 131 2.60 -10.04 -0.58
CA PHE A 131 3.75 -9.28 -1.07
C PHE A 131 3.84 -7.92 -0.41
N GLY A 132 5.04 -7.32 -0.44
CA GLY A 132 5.32 -6.01 0.13
C GLY A 132 5.29 -4.91 -0.91
N ILE A 133 4.54 -3.86 -0.63
CA ILE A 133 4.54 -2.62 -1.41
C ILE A 133 5.44 -1.60 -0.72
N ALA A 134 6.31 -0.94 -1.48
CA ALA A 134 7.12 0.17 -1.00
C ALA A 134 6.24 1.34 -0.58
N ALA A 135 6.51 1.87 0.60
CA ALA A 135 5.76 2.98 1.16
C ALA A 135 6.64 3.86 2.04
N ILE A 136 6.14 5.01 2.40
CA ILE A 136 6.74 5.96 3.33
C ILE A 136 5.72 6.34 4.40
N TRP A 137 6.20 6.63 5.61
CA TRP A 137 5.30 7.01 6.70
C TRP A 137 5.75 8.30 7.38
N GLU A 138 4.82 8.95 8.07
CA GLU A 138 5.03 10.17 8.85
C GLU A 138 4.47 10.03 10.24
N ASN A 139 5.11 10.74 11.16
CA ASN A 139 4.66 10.92 12.52
C ASN A 139 4.30 12.40 12.70
N TRP A 140 3.00 12.70 12.64
CA TRP A 140 2.47 14.05 12.76
C TRP A 140 1.88 14.26 14.14
N LYS A 141 2.20 15.40 14.77
CA LYS A 141 1.62 15.78 16.05
C LYS A 141 0.45 16.74 15.81
N ASP A 142 -0.76 16.33 16.20
CA ASP A 142 -1.94 17.17 16.04
C ASP A 142 -1.80 18.42 16.95
N PRO A 143 -1.75 19.65 16.40
CA PRO A 143 -1.58 20.86 17.20
C PRO A 143 -2.79 21.17 18.07
N ARG A 144 -3.94 20.57 17.82
CA ARG A 144 -5.19 20.83 18.57
C ARG A 144 -5.26 20.08 19.88
N ASN A 145 -4.73 18.85 19.93
CA ASN A 145 -4.82 17.97 21.12
C ASN A 145 -3.47 17.40 21.56
N GLY A 146 -2.40 17.63 20.77
CA GLY A 146 -1.06 17.11 21.05
C GLY A 146 -0.84 15.62 20.76
N GLU A 147 -1.83 14.93 20.21
CA GLU A 147 -1.74 13.51 19.89
C GLU A 147 -0.84 13.23 18.68
N TRP A 148 -0.14 12.10 18.72
CA TRP A 148 0.66 11.62 17.62
C TRP A 148 -0.16 10.74 16.69
N VAL A 149 -0.28 11.15 15.43
CA VAL A 149 -0.95 10.40 14.36
C VAL A 149 0.09 9.89 13.37
N ARG A 150 0.15 8.58 13.19
CA ARG A 150 1.02 7.94 12.20
C ARG A 150 0.25 7.68 10.92
N THR A 151 0.80 8.17 9.82
CA THR A 151 0.17 8.07 8.51
C THR A 151 1.16 7.58 7.47
N PHE A 152 0.67 7.02 6.36
CA PHE A 152 1.53 6.54 5.29
C PHE A 152 0.99 6.88 3.89
N ALA A 153 1.88 6.81 2.90
CA ALA A 153 1.56 6.85 1.48
C ALA A 153 2.27 5.69 0.76
N ILE A 154 1.58 5.05 -0.17
CA ILE A 154 2.13 4.02 -1.06
C ILE A 154 2.98 4.69 -2.13
N ILE A 155 4.14 4.13 -2.45
CA ILE A 155 4.93 4.57 -3.61
C ILE A 155 4.41 3.87 -4.85
N THR A 156 4.24 4.63 -5.93
CA THR A 156 3.81 4.12 -7.23
C THR A 156 4.88 4.35 -8.27
N THR A 157 4.99 3.41 -9.20
CA THR A 157 5.86 3.47 -10.39
C THR A 157 5.03 3.36 -11.67
N GLU A 158 5.66 3.42 -12.82
CA GLU A 158 5.04 3.06 -14.09
C GLU A 158 4.48 1.64 -14.04
N ALA A 159 3.41 1.40 -14.77
CA ALA A 159 2.83 0.06 -14.85
C ALA A 159 3.72 -0.88 -15.65
N ASN A 160 3.79 -2.16 -15.26
CA ASN A 160 4.31 -3.22 -16.11
C ASN A 160 3.31 -3.52 -17.25
N GLU A 161 3.69 -4.36 -18.19
CA GLU A 161 2.90 -4.70 -19.38
C GLU A 161 1.48 -5.19 -19.01
N LEU A 162 1.36 -6.04 -17.99
CA LEU A 162 0.09 -6.60 -17.55
C LEU A 162 -0.84 -5.53 -16.96
N VAL A 163 -0.33 -4.68 -16.07
CA VAL A 163 -1.14 -3.64 -15.40
C VAL A 163 -1.42 -2.48 -16.34
N ALA A 164 -0.53 -2.20 -17.32
CA ALA A 164 -0.70 -1.15 -18.33
C ALA A 164 -1.97 -1.33 -19.19
N GLU A 165 -2.48 -2.55 -19.32
CA GLU A 165 -3.76 -2.80 -19.99
C GLU A 165 -4.96 -2.14 -19.29
N ILE A 166 -4.80 -1.75 -18.01
CA ILE A 166 -5.85 -1.23 -17.14
C ILE A 166 -5.55 0.20 -16.68
N HIS A 167 -4.31 0.45 -16.25
CA HIS A 167 -3.87 1.70 -15.68
C HIS A 167 -2.39 1.95 -15.97
N ASP A 168 -2.00 3.22 -16.18
CA ASP A 168 -0.62 3.65 -16.47
C ASP A 168 0.34 3.57 -15.27
N ARG A 169 -0.18 3.35 -14.06
CA ARG A 169 0.60 3.26 -12.82
C ARG A 169 0.26 2.00 -12.05
N MET A 170 1.26 1.50 -11.30
CA MET A 170 1.09 0.43 -10.33
C MET A 170 1.79 0.76 -9.01
N PRO A 171 1.45 0.12 -7.87
CA PRO A 171 2.27 0.23 -6.66
C PRO A 171 3.66 -0.34 -6.92
N ALA A 172 4.69 0.25 -6.32
CA ALA A 172 6.06 -0.27 -6.37
C ALA A 172 6.14 -1.53 -5.49
N ILE A 173 5.94 -2.68 -6.10
CA ILE A 173 6.05 -3.98 -5.44
C ILE A 173 7.54 -4.30 -5.28
N LEU A 174 7.94 -4.67 -4.08
CA LEU A 174 9.31 -5.04 -3.77
C LEU A 174 9.54 -6.54 -3.95
N ALA A 175 10.64 -6.93 -4.55
CA ALA A 175 11.11 -8.30 -4.48
C ALA A 175 11.44 -8.67 -3.01
N ARG A 176 11.20 -9.92 -2.59
CA ARG A 176 11.44 -10.35 -1.20
C ARG A 176 12.88 -10.10 -0.74
N SER A 177 13.86 -10.32 -1.62
CA SER A 177 15.28 -10.03 -1.38
C SER A 177 15.59 -8.55 -1.14
N ALA A 178 14.71 -7.65 -1.55
CA ALA A 178 14.87 -6.20 -1.41
C ALA A 178 14.27 -5.63 -0.12
N TYR A 179 13.49 -6.39 0.65
CA TYR A 179 12.79 -5.87 1.83
C TYR A 179 13.73 -5.27 2.87
N VAL A 180 14.81 -5.97 3.21
CA VAL A 180 15.79 -5.50 4.18
C VAL A 180 16.49 -4.23 3.70
N SER A 181 16.91 -4.20 2.42
CA SER A 181 17.55 -3.02 1.83
C SER A 181 16.61 -1.82 1.78
N TRP A 182 15.34 -2.04 1.46
CA TRP A 182 14.34 -0.98 1.41
C TRP A 182 14.10 -0.33 2.79
N ILE A 183 13.97 -1.15 3.84
CA ILE A 183 13.59 -0.66 5.18
C ILE A 183 14.79 -0.21 6.02
N SER A 184 16.01 -0.48 5.59
CA SER A 184 17.24 -0.13 6.32
C SER A 184 17.62 1.35 6.14
N GLU A 185 18.43 1.86 7.08
CA GLU A 185 19.07 3.17 6.99
C GLU A 185 20.37 3.05 6.18
N GLY A 186 20.27 2.72 4.92
CA GLY A 186 21.40 2.56 4.01
C GLY A 186 21.42 3.59 2.88
N PRO A 187 22.22 3.34 1.83
CA PRO A 187 22.19 4.13 0.61
C PRO A 187 20.78 4.28 0.05
N ASP A 188 20.56 5.28 -0.78
CA ASP A 188 19.25 5.53 -1.42
C ASP A 188 18.83 4.30 -2.25
N PRO A 189 17.73 3.61 -1.87
CA PRO A 189 17.28 2.42 -2.56
C PRO A 189 16.35 2.74 -3.73
N HIS A 190 16.52 3.87 -4.40
CA HIS A 190 15.64 4.31 -5.48
C HIS A 190 15.51 3.28 -6.61
N ASP A 191 16.58 2.56 -6.90
CA ASP A 191 16.62 1.53 -7.97
C ASP A 191 15.68 0.34 -7.70
N LEU A 192 15.18 0.19 -6.46
CA LEU A 192 14.17 -0.80 -6.11
C LEU A 192 12.75 -0.38 -6.53
N LEU A 193 12.53 0.90 -6.83
CA LEU A 193 11.23 1.46 -7.20
C LEU A 193 10.98 1.33 -8.72
N ARG A 194 10.83 0.12 -9.18
CA ARG A 194 10.63 -0.22 -10.60
C ARG A 194 9.40 -1.11 -10.79
N PRO A 195 8.85 -1.20 -12.02
CA PRO A 195 7.77 -2.13 -12.32
C PRO A 195 8.12 -3.57 -11.92
N TYR A 196 7.19 -4.26 -11.27
CA TYR A 196 7.38 -5.65 -10.89
C TYR A 196 7.16 -6.56 -12.11
N PRO A 197 7.88 -7.71 -12.23
CA PRO A 197 7.73 -8.63 -13.35
C PRO A 197 6.29 -9.06 -13.58
N SER A 198 5.79 -8.88 -14.80
CA SER A 198 4.39 -9.17 -15.15
C SER A 198 4.05 -10.65 -15.09
N GLU A 199 5.02 -11.53 -15.36
CA GLU A 199 4.88 -12.98 -15.30
C GLU A 199 4.63 -13.53 -13.90
N GLU A 200 4.97 -12.79 -12.86
CA GLU A 200 4.71 -13.15 -11.46
C GLU A 200 3.31 -12.74 -10.98
N LEU A 201 2.62 -11.90 -11.74
CA LEU A 201 1.32 -11.36 -11.37
C LEU A 201 0.18 -12.03 -12.16
N ARG A 202 -0.98 -12.08 -11.53
CA ARG A 202 -2.25 -12.40 -12.18
C ARG A 202 -3.22 -11.26 -12.01
N ILE A 203 -4.13 -11.09 -12.99
CA ILE A 203 -5.14 -10.07 -13.03
C ILE A 203 -6.48 -10.67 -13.45
N TRP A 204 -7.57 -10.26 -12.82
CA TRP A 204 -8.91 -10.72 -13.19
C TRP A 204 -9.96 -9.66 -12.87
N PRO A 205 -11.06 -9.61 -13.67
CA PRO A 205 -12.16 -8.69 -13.44
C PRO A 205 -12.97 -9.11 -12.21
N ILE A 206 -13.40 -8.12 -11.44
CA ILE A 206 -14.21 -8.32 -10.25
C ILE A 206 -15.47 -7.45 -10.27
N SER A 207 -16.39 -7.74 -9.35
CA SER A 207 -17.65 -7.01 -9.21
C SER A 207 -17.44 -5.54 -8.84
N ALA A 208 -18.27 -4.65 -9.39
CA ALA A 208 -18.34 -3.24 -9.01
C ALA A 208 -18.73 -3.00 -7.54
N ARG A 209 -19.09 -4.04 -6.78
CA ARG A 209 -19.28 -3.98 -5.31
C ARG A 209 -18.04 -3.38 -4.61
N VAL A 210 -16.83 -3.60 -5.14
CA VAL A 210 -15.58 -3.05 -4.63
C VAL A 210 -15.56 -1.52 -4.56
N ASN A 211 -16.38 -0.82 -5.35
CA ASN A 211 -16.45 0.64 -5.34
C ASN A 211 -16.89 1.20 -3.98
N LYS A 212 -17.64 0.44 -3.21
CA LYS A 212 -18.09 0.81 -1.85
C LYS A 212 -17.19 0.14 -0.82
N PRO A 213 -16.41 0.90 -0.02
CA PRO A 213 -15.51 0.34 1.00
C PRO A 213 -16.22 -0.48 2.09
N GLU A 214 -17.53 -0.27 2.27
CA GLU A 214 -18.37 -1.01 3.22
C GLU A 214 -18.54 -2.48 2.82
N ASN A 215 -18.41 -2.79 1.53
CA ASN A 215 -18.36 -4.17 1.04
C ASN A 215 -16.93 -4.71 1.30
N ASP A 216 -16.69 -5.23 2.49
CA ASP A 216 -15.38 -5.66 2.98
C ASP A 216 -15.41 -7.15 3.37
N ASP A 217 -15.71 -8.01 2.41
CA ASP A 217 -15.80 -9.47 2.55
C ASP A 217 -15.07 -10.19 1.41
N SER A 218 -14.79 -11.47 1.57
CA SER A 218 -13.97 -12.28 0.65
C SER A 218 -14.56 -12.37 -0.77
N SER A 219 -15.88 -12.24 -0.93
CA SER A 219 -16.54 -12.32 -2.25
C SER A 219 -16.16 -11.16 -3.19
N ILE A 220 -15.54 -10.10 -2.64
CA ILE A 220 -14.96 -9.03 -3.46
C ILE A 220 -13.93 -9.54 -4.47
N LEU A 221 -13.21 -10.62 -4.14
CA LEU A 221 -12.17 -11.20 -4.99
C LEU A 221 -12.71 -12.22 -6.01
N GLU A 222 -13.99 -12.56 -5.96
CA GLU A 222 -14.58 -13.50 -6.91
C GLU A 222 -14.51 -12.93 -8.33
N PRO A 223 -13.97 -13.71 -9.31
CA PRO A 223 -13.94 -13.29 -10.69
C PRO A 223 -15.35 -13.21 -11.28
N ILE A 224 -15.56 -12.22 -12.13
CA ILE A 224 -16.79 -12.11 -12.93
C ILE A 224 -16.53 -12.43 -14.39
N ASN A 225 -17.56 -12.90 -15.09
CA ASN A 225 -17.50 -13.04 -16.55
C ASN A 225 -17.89 -11.72 -17.19
N ILE A 226 -16.97 -11.07 -17.94
CA ILE A 226 -17.23 -9.78 -18.60
C ILE A 226 -18.13 -9.98 -19.85
N GLU A 227 -18.15 -11.17 -20.47
CA GLU A 227 -18.93 -11.43 -21.68
C GLU A 227 -20.45 -11.32 -21.47
N LEU A 228 -20.92 -11.45 -20.21
CA LEU A 228 -22.35 -11.33 -19.88
C LEU A 228 -22.79 -9.88 -19.57
N ALA A 229 -21.87 -8.91 -19.63
CA ALA A 229 -22.13 -7.51 -19.27
C ALA A 229 -22.13 -6.55 -20.48
N MET A 230 -22.12 -7.10 -21.71
CA MET A 230 -22.23 -6.32 -22.96
C MET A 230 -23.66 -6.20 -23.47
#